data_cb31f0bd49848ec855819aaa6e22c960
#
_entry.id   cb31f0bd49848ec855819aaa6e22c960
#
_cell.length_a   1.000
_cell.length_b   1.000
_cell.length_c   1.000
_cell.angle_alpha   90.00
_cell.angle_beta   90.00
_cell.angle_gamma   90.00
#
_symmetry.space_group_name_H-M   'P 1'
#
loop_
_entity.id
_entity.type
_entity.pdbx_description
1 polymer ?
#
loop_
_entity_poly.entity_id
_entity_poly.type
_entity_poly.pdbx_seq_one_letter_code
_entity_poly.pdbx_strand_id
1 'polypeptide(L)'
;MRTGVIMKKSHKDKIVVVGAGNVGEAIAYTLMVRVQANDIVLVDVNEDRAKGAALDIAHGTSFFKQVWVRQGGYEECADAQMIIITAGIARKPGQTRLDLAKTNVSIVKSITENIMKYAKNPLILVVSNPADITTMAVQQVSGLPAERVIGSGTSLDTARFRYILSEKL
;
A
#
# COMPACT_ATOMS: atom_id res chain seq x y z
N MET A 1 -6.48 -21.65 -33.90
CA MET A 1 -6.30 -20.22 -33.55
C MET A 1 -7.13 -19.91 -32.33
N ARG A 2 -6.53 -19.77 -31.15
CA ARG A 2 -7.24 -19.34 -29.94
C ARG A 2 -7.22 -17.81 -29.93
N THR A 3 -8.35 -17.18 -30.20
CA THR A 3 -8.59 -15.76 -30.04
C THR A 3 -8.36 -15.41 -28.57
N GLY A 4 -7.25 -14.72 -28.28
CA GLY A 4 -6.99 -14.19 -26.97
C GLY A 4 -8.10 -13.20 -26.60
N VAL A 5 -8.86 -13.53 -25.57
CA VAL A 5 -9.80 -12.59 -24.96
C VAL A 5 -8.99 -11.47 -24.34
N ILE A 6 -8.90 -10.35 -25.05
CA ILE A 6 -8.38 -9.10 -24.47
C ILE A 6 -9.42 -8.66 -23.44
N MET A 7 -9.18 -8.98 -22.18
CA MET A 7 -10.01 -8.47 -21.10
C MET A 7 -9.93 -6.95 -21.08
N LYS A 8 -11.07 -6.28 -21.29
CA LYS A 8 -11.19 -4.85 -21.11
C LYS A 8 -10.76 -4.52 -19.67
N LYS A 9 -9.70 -3.71 -19.53
CA LYS A 9 -9.28 -3.17 -18.23
C LYS A 9 -10.49 -2.48 -17.57
N SER A 10 -11.07 -3.12 -16.55
CA SER A 10 -12.00 -2.45 -15.66
C SER A 10 -11.16 -1.67 -14.66
N HIS A 11 -10.98 -0.38 -14.87
CA HIS A 11 -10.21 0.50 -13.99
C HIS A 11 -10.87 0.72 -12.62
N LYS A 12 -12.05 0.12 -12.37
CA LYS A 12 -12.85 0.40 -11.17
C LYS A 12 -12.32 -0.24 -9.89
N ASP A 13 -11.39 -1.22 -9.99
CA ASP A 13 -10.93 -1.99 -8.82
C ASP A 13 -9.40 -2.06 -8.78
N LYS A 14 -8.73 -0.93 -9.08
CA LYS A 14 -7.28 -0.83 -9.01
C LYS A 14 -6.84 -0.36 -7.62
N ILE A 15 -5.89 -1.08 -7.02
CA ILE A 15 -5.22 -0.71 -5.78
C ILE A 15 -3.73 -0.50 -6.07
N VAL A 16 -3.20 0.64 -5.61
CA VAL A 16 -1.76 0.95 -5.70
C VAL A 16 -1.15 0.80 -4.31
N VAL A 17 -0.11 -0.01 -4.20
CA VAL A 17 0.67 -0.19 -2.96
C VAL A 17 2.02 0.51 -3.13
N VAL A 18 2.24 1.57 -2.37
CA VAL A 18 3.49 2.35 -2.38
C VAL A 18 4.40 1.87 -1.27
N GLY A 19 5.48 1.22 -1.66
CA GLY A 19 6.44 0.51 -0.82
C GLY A 19 6.35 -1.01 -1.06
N ALA A 20 7.33 -1.57 -1.80
CA ALA A 20 7.43 -3.01 -2.07
C ALA A 20 8.34 -3.72 -1.05
N GLY A 21 8.25 -3.32 0.23
CA GLY A 21 8.87 -4.03 1.34
C GLY A 21 8.00 -5.18 1.83
N ASN A 22 8.45 -5.88 2.88
CA ASN A 22 7.76 -7.06 3.43
C ASN A 22 6.27 -6.81 3.72
N VAL A 23 5.92 -5.61 4.21
CA VAL A 23 4.53 -5.24 4.50
C VAL A 23 3.74 -5.02 3.21
N GLY A 24 4.31 -4.30 2.24
CA GLY A 24 3.66 -4.05 0.95
C GLY A 24 3.45 -5.32 0.15
N GLU A 25 4.46 -6.21 0.12
CA GLU A 25 4.36 -7.54 -0.49
C GLU A 25 3.27 -8.38 0.15
N ALA A 26 3.23 -8.44 1.50
CA ALA A 26 2.20 -9.19 2.23
C ALA A 26 0.78 -8.64 1.96
N ILE A 27 0.63 -7.32 1.86
CA ILE A 27 -0.64 -6.69 1.52
C ILE A 27 -1.03 -7.05 0.08
N ALA A 28 -0.14 -6.88 -0.89
CA ALA A 28 -0.41 -7.18 -2.29
C ALA A 28 -0.79 -8.67 -2.49
N TYR A 29 -0.06 -9.58 -1.85
CA TYR A 29 -0.37 -11.01 -1.85
C TYR A 29 -1.75 -11.28 -1.24
N THR A 30 -2.06 -10.69 -0.08
CA THR A 30 -3.35 -10.88 0.58
C THR A 30 -4.51 -10.33 -0.26
N LEU A 31 -4.34 -9.16 -0.88
CA LEU A 31 -5.32 -8.58 -1.80
C LEU A 31 -5.58 -9.51 -2.99
N MET A 32 -4.55 -10.11 -3.56
CA MET A 32 -4.64 -11.07 -4.66
C MET A 32 -5.40 -12.33 -4.23
N VAL A 33 -5.03 -12.95 -3.12
CA VAL A 33 -5.67 -14.17 -2.61
C VAL A 33 -7.15 -13.94 -2.25
N ARG A 34 -7.44 -12.78 -1.63
CA ARG A 34 -8.81 -12.40 -1.23
C ARG A 34 -9.63 -11.81 -2.37
N VAL A 35 -9.02 -11.60 -3.53
CA VAL A 35 -9.65 -11.00 -4.71
C VAL A 35 -10.34 -9.66 -4.37
N GLN A 36 -9.63 -8.81 -3.65
CA GLN A 36 -10.14 -7.50 -3.24
C GLN A 36 -9.88 -6.40 -4.29
N ALA A 37 -9.11 -6.73 -5.34
CA ALA A 37 -8.83 -5.86 -6.48
C ALA A 37 -8.64 -6.70 -7.74
N ASN A 38 -8.88 -6.09 -8.90
CA ASN A 38 -8.61 -6.73 -10.20
C ASN A 38 -7.24 -6.32 -10.78
N ASP A 39 -6.71 -5.18 -10.37
CA ASP A 39 -5.38 -4.66 -10.75
C ASP A 39 -4.66 -4.18 -9.48
N ILE A 40 -3.53 -4.79 -9.16
CA ILE A 40 -2.68 -4.46 -8.01
C ILE A 40 -1.36 -3.97 -8.55
N VAL A 41 -1.02 -2.71 -8.24
CA VAL A 41 0.22 -2.09 -8.69
C VAL A 41 1.16 -1.87 -7.52
N LEU A 42 2.37 -2.37 -7.63
CA LEU A 42 3.45 -2.12 -6.67
C LEU A 42 4.33 -0.97 -7.17
N VAL A 43 4.50 0.04 -6.33
CA VAL A 43 5.36 1.22 -6.59
C VAL A 43 6.44 1.27 -5.51
N ASP A 44 7.69 1.36 -5.90
CA ASP A 44 8.83 1.54 -4.98
C ASP A 44 9.92 2.40 -5.64
N VAL A 45 10.72 3.09 -4.84
CA VAL A 45 11.91 3.82 -5.32
C VAL A 45 12.96 2.86 -5.90
N ASN A 46 12.97 1.61 -5.43
CA ASN A 46 13.70 0.52 -6.04
C ASN A 46 12.76 -0.26 -6.96
N GLU A 47 12.77 0.14 -8.25
CA GLU A 47 11.91 -0.46 -9.28
C GLU A 47 12.15 -1.96 -9.47
N ASP A 48 13.39 -2.42 -9.37
CA ASP A 48 13.73 -3.85 -9.51
C ASP A 48 13.11 -4.66 -8.37
N ARG A 49 13.11 -4.13 -7.16
CA ARG A 49 12.43 -4.74 -6.02
C ARG A 49 10.92 -4.83 -6.25
N ALA A 50 10.29 -3.73 -6.67
CA ALA A 50 8.86 -3.72 -6.96
C ALA A 50 8.50 -4.70 -8.09
N LYS A 51 9.34 -4.77 -9.13
CA LYS A 51 9.18 -5.69 -10.24
C LYS A 51 9.34 -7.15 -9.82
N GLY A 52 10.36 -7.46 -9.00
CA GLY A 52 10.58 -8.80 -8.47
C GLY A 52 9.38 -9.28 -7.63
N ALA A 53 8.95 -8.46 -6.66
CA ALA A 53 7.80 -8.75 -5.82
C ALA A 53 6.50 -8.92 -6.64
N ALA A 54 6.26 -8.04 -7.61
CA ALA A 54 5.09 -8.12 -8.48
C ALA A 54 5.07 -9.42 -9.32
N LEU A 55 6.23 -9.82 -9.86
CA LEU A 55 6.34 -11.07 -10.64
C LEU A 55 6.11 -12.30 -9.77
N ASP A 56 6.70 -12.33 -8.58
CA ASP A 56 6.54 -13.45 -7.65
C ASP A 56 5.06 -13.66 -7.28
N ILE A 57 4.37 -12.58 -6.93
CA ILE A 57 2.93 -12.63 -6.63
C ILE A 57 2.12 -13.00 -7.89
N ALA A 58 2.45 -12.43 -9.05
CA ALA A 58 1.76 -12.68 -10.31
C ALA A 58 1.82 -14.15 -10.73
N HIS A 59 2.94 -14.83 -10.50
CA HIS A 59 3.08 -16.26 -10.79
C HIS A 59 2.10 -17.11 -9.96
N GLY A 60 1.76 -16.67 -8.74
CA GLY A 60 0.77 -17.33 -7.89
C GLY A 60 -0.67 -17.21 -8.38
N THR A 61 -0.99 -16.22 -9.24
CA THR A 61 -2.38 -15.98 -9.69
C THR A 61 -3.00 -17.15 -10.44
N SER A 62 -2.17 -18.05 -11.01
CA SER A 62 -2.66 -19.28 -11.66
C SER A 62 -3.42 -20.23 -10.75
N PHE A 63 -3.23 -20.11 -9.43
CA PHE A 63 -3.90 -20.95 -8.41
C PHE A 63 -5.14 -20.28 -7.81
N PHE A 64 -5.41 -19.03 -8.19
CA PHE A 64 -6.51 -18.23 -7.65
C PHE A 64 -7.35 -17.63 -8.79
N LYS A 65 -8.30 -16.78 -8.45
CA LYS A 65 -9.02 -15.98 -9.44
C LYS A 65 -8.05 -15.01 -10.11
N GLN A 66 -8.22 -14.77 -11.41
CA GLN A 66 -7.33 -13.92 -12.18
C GLN A 66 -7.33 -12.48 -11.67
N VAL A 67 -6.18 -12.03 -11.18
CA VAL A 67 -5.88 -10.67 -10.73
C VAL A 67 -4.60 -10.23 -11.45
N TRP A 68 -4.56 -9.00 -11.91
CA TRP A 68 -3.35 -8.42 -12.45
C TRP A 68 -2.47 -7.90 -11.33
N VAL A 69 -1.23 -8.37 -11.26
CA VAL A 69 -0.24 -7.86 -10.30
C VAL A 69 0.98 -7.42 -11.08
N ARG A 70 1.37 -6.16 -10.93
CA ARG A 70 2.44 -5.56 -11.73
C ARG A 70 3.15 -4.43 -10.99
N GLN A 71 4.35 -4.10 -11.44
CA GLN A 71 5.06 -2.89 -11.06
C GLN A 71 4.53 -1.72 -11.88
N GLY A 72 4.56 -0.51 -11.32
CA GLY A 72 4.24 0.76 -11.99
C GLY A 72 4.87 1.95 -11.29
N GLY A 73 4.64 3.15 -11.82
CA GLY A 73 5.03 4.41 -11.23
C GLY A 73 3.85 5.13 -10.55
N TYR A 74 4.08 6.37 -10.11
CA TYR A 74 3.04 7.18 -9.47
C TYR A 74 1.89 7.58 -10.40
N GLU A 75 2.07 7.54 -11.72
CA GLU A 75 1.02 7.77 -12.71
C GLU A 75 -0.16 6.79 -12.57
N GLU A 76 0.12 5.60 -12.02
CA GLU A 76 -0.90 4.59 -11.76
C GLU A 76 -1.88 4.99 -10.64
N CYS A 77 -1.55 6.02 -9.87
CA CYS A 77 -2.44 6.57 -8.84
C CYS A 77 -3.61 7.36 -9.43
N ALA A 78 -3.56 7.75 -10.70
CA ALA A 78 -4.56 8.64 -11.32
C ALA A 78 -6.00 8.09 -11.26
N ASP A 79 -6.18 6.79 -11.42
CA ASP A 79 -7.47 6.09 -11.44
C ASP A 79 -7.55 4.97 -10.39
N ALA A 80 -6.67 5.00 -9.39
CA ALA A 80 -6.69 4.04 -8.29
C ALA A 80 -7.92 4.26 -7.39
N GLN A 81 -8.61 3.18 -7.03
CA GLN A 81 -9.68 3.18 -6.05
C GLN A 81 -9.14 3.45 -4.65
N MET A 82 -7.97 2.88 -4.35
CA MET A 82 -7.28 3.06 -3.08
C MET A 82 -5.76 3.07 -3.29
N ILE A 83 -5.08 3.89 -2.53
CA ILE A 83 -3.63 3.93 -2.47
C ILE A 83 -3.19 3.56 -1.06
N ILE A 84 -2.33 2.57 -0.91
CA ILE A 84 -1.84 2.08 0.38
C ILE A 84 -0.37 2.47 0.52
N ILE A 85 -0.04 3.28 1.52
CA ILE A 85 1.34 3.71 1.78
C ILE A 85 1.93 2.83 2.89
N THR A 86 2.88 1.99 2.52
CA THR A 86 3.64 1.13 3.43
C THR A 86 5.11 1.51 3.52
N ALA A 87 5.55 2.44 2.67
CA ALA A 87 6.94 2.84 2.58
C ALA A 87 7.41 3.54 3.86
N GLY A 88 8.62 3.23 4.25
CA GLY A 88 9.28 3.76 5.42
C GLY A 88 10.50 2.92 5.78
N ILE A 89 11.32 3.42 6.70
CA ILE A 89 12.47 2.69 7.22
C ILE A 89 12.15 2.07 8.57
N ALA A 90 12.72 0.90 8.84
CA ALA A 90 12.67 0.28 10.14
C ALA A 90 13.62 0.99 11.11
N ARG A 91 13.28 0.97 12.41
CA ARG A 91 14.13 1.52 13.47
C ARG A 91 15.45 0.77 13.54
N LYS A 92 16.56 1.51 13.53
CA LYS A 92 17.90 0.95 13.71
C LYS A 92 18.27 0.92 15.21
N PRO A 93 19.18 0.03 15.64
CA PRO A 93 19.74 0.07 16.99
C PRO A 93 20.31 1.47 17.30
N GLY A 94 20.03 2.00 18.50
CA GLY A 94 20.47 3.33 18.92
C GLY A 94 19.65 4.51 18.40
N GLN A 95 18.72 4.30 17.49
CA GLN A 95 17.83 5.35 16.97
C GLN A 95 16.66 5.60 17.92
N THR A 96 16.33 6.86 18.18
CA THR A 96 15.15 7.21 18.98
C THR A 96 13.86 7.05 18.15
N ARG A 97 12.72 6.97 18.83
CA ARG A 97 11.39 6.98 18.15
C ARG A 97 11.16 8.29 17.41
N LEU A 98 11.69 9.40 17.94
CA LEU A 98 11.53 10.71 17.34
C LEU A 98 12.34 10.84 16.03
N ASP A 99 13.57 10.30 15.99
CA ASP A 99 14.37 10.30 14.78
C ASP A 99 13.73 9.48 13.67
N LEU A 100 13.19 8.31 14.04
CA LEU A 100 12.42 7.47 13.10
C LEU A 100 11.20 8.21 12.56
N ALA A 101 10.45 8.88 13.45
CA ALA A 101 9.27 9.66 13.07
C ALA A 101 9.63 10.77 12.07
N LYS A 102 10.68 11.56 12.34
CA LYS A 102 11.16 12.62 11.43
C LYS A 102 11.48 12.07 10.03
N THR A 103 12.22 10.96 9.98
CA THR A 103 12.60 10.34 8.71
C THR A 103 11.37 9.82 7.94
N ASN A 104 10.51 9.07 8.61
CA ASN A 104 9.33 8.49 7.95
C ASN A 104 8.31 9.56 7.54
N VAL A 105 8.16 10.63 8.31
CA VAL A 105 7.35 11.80 7.92
C VAL A 105 7.89 12.43 6.64
N SER A 106 9.20 12.60 6.51
CA SER A 106 9.79 13.14 5.26
C SER A 106 9.51 12.22 4.06
N ILE A 107 9.64 10.91 4.25
CA ILE A 107 9.35 9.92 3.22
C ILE A 107 7.88 9.99 2.78
N VAL A 108 6.93 9.93 3.72
CA VAL A 108 5.51 9.93 3.36
C VAL A 108 5.06 11.26 2.77
N LYS A 109 5.66 12.39 3.15
CA LYS A 109 5.41 13.69 2.52
C LYS A 109 5.79 13.68 1.05
N SER A 110 7.02 13.26 0.73
CA SER A 110 7.48 13.14 -0.66
C SER A 110 6.61 12.19 -1.50
N ILE A 111 6.23 11.05 -0.92
CA ILE A 111 5.31 10.09 -1.56
C ILE A 111 3.97 10.76 -1.85
N THR A 112 3.40 11.45 -0.86
CA THR A 112 2.10 12.12 -1.00
C THR A 112 2.13 13.19 -2.07
N GLU A 113 3.17 14.01 -2.12
CA GLU A 113 3.36 15.01 -3.17
C GLU A 113 3.39 14.37 -4.56
N ASN A 114 4.06 13.23 -4.71
CA ASN A 114 4.09 12.51 -5.98
C ASN A 114 2.73 11.89 -6.34
N ILE A 115 2.01 11.30 -5.39
CA ILE A 115 0.65 10.81 -5.59
C ILE A 115 -0.28 11.92 -6.06
N MET A 116 -0.24 13.08 -5.40
CA MET A 116 -1.14 14.20 -5.69
C MET A 116 -0.88 14.90 -7.02
N LYS A 117 0.26 14.62 -7.68
CA LYS A 117 0.47 15.07 -9.08
C LYS A 117 -0.48 14.39 -10.07
N TYR A 118 -0.90 13.16 -9.77
CA TYR A 118 -1.70 12.33 -10.67
C TYR A 118 -3.13 12.10 -10.17
N ALA A 119 -3.30 11.88 -8.86
CA ALA A 119 -4.58 11.56 -8.26
C ALA A 119 -5.30 12.82 -7.74
N LYS A 120 -6.56 13.04 -8.15
CA LYS A 120 -7.32 14.23 -7.75
C LYS A 120 -8.02 14.09 -6.39
N ASN A 121 -8.58 12.92 -6.10
CA ASN A 121 -9.34 12.67 -4.87
C ASN A 121 -9.22 11.19 -4.44
N PRO A 122 -8.00 10.70 -4.21
CA PRO A 122 -7.78 9.30 -3.85
C PRO A 122 -8.28 8.99 -2.44
N LEU A 123 -8.58 7.70 -2.19
CA LEU A 123 -8.64 7.16 -0.84
C LEU A 123 -7.25 6.65 -0.47
N ILE A 124 -6.66 7.17 0.60
CA ILE A 124 -5.31 6.80 1.04
C ILE A 124 -5.38 6.06 2.37
N LEU A 125 -4.80 4.85 2.41
CA LEU A 125 -4.57 4.09 3.64
C LEU A 125 -3.09 4.16 4.01
N VAL A 126 -2.79 4.67 5.20
CA VAL A 126 -1.41 4.81 5.71
C VAL A 126 -1.11 3.70 6.70
N VAL A 127 -0.11 2.89 6.39
CA VAL A 127 0.37 1.76 7.21
C VAL A 127 1.77 2.04 7.79
N SER A 128 2.45 3.04 7.23
CA SER A 128 3.81 3.45 7.66
C SER A 128 3.83 3.91 9.12
N ASN A 129 4.85 3.49 9.87
CA ASN A 129 5.01 3.86 11.28
C ASN A 129 5.91 5.08 11.49
N PRO A 130 5.61 5.92 12.49
CA PRO A 130 4.50 5.87 13.45
C PRO A 130 3.17 6.25 12.80
N ALA A 131 2.18 5.36 12.80
CA ALA A 131 0.98 5.45 11.97
C ALA A 131 0.20 6.76 12.15
N ASP A 132 -0.01 7.23 13.37
CA ASP A 132 -0.78 8.45 13.64
C ASP A 132 -0.08 9.69 13.08
N ILE A 133 1.24 9.79 13.30
CA ILE A 133 2.04 10.94 12.86
C ILE A 133 2.16 10.96 11.33
N THR A 134 2.41 9.81 10.71
CA THR A 134 2.52 9.70 9.26
C THR A 134 1.17 9.94 8.57
N THR A 135 0.07 9.47 9.15
CA THR A 135 -1.29 9.73 8.65
C THR A 135 -1.61 11.23 8.68
N MET A 136 -1.31 11.91 9.80
CA MET A 136 -1.49 13.35 9.92
C MET A 136 -0.64 14.10 8.87
N ALA A 137 0.61 13.67 8.65
CA ALA A 137 1.48 14.29 7.65
C ALA A 137 0.93 14.09 6.21
N VAL A 138 0.42 12.91 5.89
CA VAL A 138 -0.22 12.62 4.59
C VAL A 138 -1.46 13.50 4.41
N GLN A 139 -2.31 13.60 5.42
CA GLN A 139 -3.53 14.41 5.35
C GLN A 139 -3.21 15.90 5.17
N GLN A 140 -2.22 16.44 5.88
CA GLN A 140 -1.81 17.84 5.75
C GLN A 140 -1.22 18.15 4.37
N VAL A 141 -0.38 17.26 3.83
CA VAL A 141 0.28 17.47 2.52
C VAL A 141 -0.69 17.27 1.37
N SER A 142 -1.56 16.28 1.46
CA SER A 142 -2.54 16.01 0.39
C SER A 142 -3.65 17.07 0.30
N GLY A 143 -3.96 17.76 1.41
CA GLY A 143 -5.11 18.64 1.50
C GLY A 143 -6.47 17.93 1.36
N LEU A 144 -6.47 16.61 1.40
CA LEU A 144 -7.70 15.80 1.30
C LEU A 144 -8.54 15.93 2.58
N PRO A 145 -9.85 15.78 2.48
CA PRO A 145 -10.70 15.71 3.67
C PRO A 145 -10.37 14.46 4.50
N ALA A 146 -10.62 14.52 5.82
CA ALA A 146 -10.18 13.51 6.78
C ALA A 146 -10.69 12.08 6.45
N GLU A 147 -11.89 11.97 5.90
CA GLU A 147 -12.49 10.70 5.49
C GLU A 147 -11.80 10.05 4.29
N ARG A 148 -10.87 10.74 3.64
CA ARG A 148 -10.07 10.24 2.51
C ARG A 148 -8.68 9.77 2.91
N VAL A 149 -8.25 10.03 4.15
CA VAL A 149 -6.94 9.62 4.65
C VAL A 149 -7.10 8.81 5.92
N ILE A 150 -6.90 7.51 5.83
CA ILE A 150 -7.13 6.56 6.90
C ILE A 150 -5.78 6.03 7.39
N GLY A 151 -5.52 6.09 8.68
CA GLY A 151 -4.40 5.39 9.29
C GLY A 151 -4.79 3.99 9.75
N SER A 152 -3.91 3.00 9.58
CA SER A 152 -4.12 1.65 10.11
C SER A 152 -4.19 1.64 11.65
N GLY A 153 -3.57 2.63 12.29
CA GLY A 153 -3.65 2.92 13.72
C GLY A 153 -3.45 1.70 14.60
N THR A 154 -4.33 1.53 15.59
CA THR A 154 -4.31 0.46 16.58
C THR A 154 -4.98 -0.84 16.12
N SER A 155 -5.32 -0.99 14.83
CA SER A 155 -6.00 -2.19 14.31
C SER A 155 -5.22 -3.47 14.63
N LEU A 156 -3.89 -3.43 14.45
CA LEU A 156 -3.02 -4.56 14.75
C LEU A 156 -2.93 -4.84 16.26
N ASP A 157 -2.85 -3.80 17.08
CA ASP A 157 -2.79 -3.95 18.54
C ASP A 157 -4.11 -4.47 19.09
N THR A 158 -5.22 -4.04 18.54
CA THR A 158 -6.55 -4.59 18.83
C THR A 158 -6.64 -6.07 18.47
N ALA A 159 -6.15 -6.47 17.31
CA ALA A 159 -6.13 -7.87 16.89
C ALA A 159 -5.26 -8.73 17.82
N ARG A 160 -4.07 -8.24 18.19
CA ARG A 160 -3.19 -8.91 19.18
C ARG A 160 -3.85 -9.06 20.54
N PHE A 161 -4.48 -8.00 21.02
CA PHE A 161 -5.19 -8.03 22.30
C PHE A 161 -6.33 -9.05 22.29
N ARG A 162 -7.15 -9.07 21.25
CA ARG A 162 -8.22 -10.06 21.09
C ARG A 162 -7.68 -11.50 21.05
N TYR A 163 -6.57 -11.71 20.34
CA TYR A 163 -5.93 -13.03 20.29
C TYR A 163 -5.46 -13.47 21.70
N ILE A 164 -4.75 -12.61 22.43
CA ILE A 164 -4.28 -12.93 23.79
C ILE A 164 -5.46 -13.22 24.74
N LEU A 165 -6.55 -12.46 24.62
CA LEU A 165 -7.76 -12.73 25.43
C LEU A 165 -8.34 -14.11 25.12
N SER A 166 -8.41 -14.51 23.85
CA SER A 166 -8.95 -15.82 23.44
C SER A 166 -8.12 -17.01 23.91
N GLU A 167 -6.84 -16.79 24.28
CA GLU A 167 -6.01 -17.83 24.87
C GLU A 167 -6.16 -17.95 26.40
N LYS A 168 -6.78 -16.95 27.02
CA LYS A 168 -6.90 -16.85 28.48
C LYS A 168 -8.32 -17.11 29.01
N LEU A 169 -9.31 -17.00 28.13
CA LEU A 169 -10.73 -17.23 28.41
C LEU A 169 -11.21 -18.56 27.81
#